data_194b5ee66832e2d940050978acdcbf5e
#
_entry.id   194b5ee66832e2d940050978acdcbf5e
#
_cell.length_a   1.000
_cell.length_b   1.000
_cell.length_c   1.000
_cell.angle_alpha   90.00
_cell.angle_beta   90.00
_cell.angle_gamma   90.00
#
_symmetry.space_group_name_H-M   'P 1'
#
loop_
_entity.id
_entity.type
_entity.pdbx_description
1 polymer ?
#
loop_
_entity_poly.entity_id
_entity_poly.type
_entity_poly.pdbx_seq_one_letter_code
_entity_poly.pdbx_strand_id
1 'polypeptide(L)'
;VLFGETGVAQHLKPGTAVMVSSTIASADAQEIATALAGFDLEMLDAPVSGGAVKAANGEMTVMASGSDIAFERLAPVLEAVAGKVYRIGAEPGLGSTVKIIHQLLAGVHIAAGAEAMALAARAGIPLDVMYDVVTNAAGNSWMFENRMRHVVDGDYTPHSAVDIFVKDLGLVADTAKALHFPLPLASTALKMFTSASNA
;
A
#
# COMPACT_ATOMS: atom_id res chain seq x y z
N VAL A 1 -11.55 15.93 -2.47
CA VAL A 1 -11.39 15.78 -3.92
C VAL A 1 -12.68 15.28 -4.56
N LEU A 2 -13.29 14.17 -4.09
CA LEU A 2 -14.49 13.58 -4.71
C LEU A 2 -15.76 14.36 -4.39
N PHE A 3 -15.96 14.75 -3.13
CA PHE A 3 -17.18 15.32 -2.59
C PHE A 3 -16.97 16.72 -2.01
N GLY A 4 -18.06 17.41 -1.64
CA GLY A 4 -18.08 18.77 -1.15
C GLY A 4 -18.29 19.80 -2.26
N GLU A 5 -18.27 21.10 -1.95
CA GLU A 5 -18.58 22.20 -2.88
C GLU A 5 -17.70 22.20 -4.13
N THR A 6 -16.42 21.78 -4.02
CA THR A 6 -15.46 21.69 -5.12
C THR A 6 -15.18 20.25 -5.54
N GLY A 7 -16.01 19.31 -5.11
CA GLY A 7 -15.85 17.87 -5.40
C GLY A 7 -16.12 17.54 -6.86
N VAL A 8 -15.31 16.65 -7.44
CA VAL A 8 -15.42 16.31 -8.87
C VAL A 8 -16.64 15.44 -9.19
N ALA A 9 -17.19 14.70 -8.23
CA ALA A 9 -18.28 13.74 -8.47
C ALA A 9 -19.50 14.38 -9.12
N GLN A 10 -19.89 15.57 -8.68
CA GLN A 10 -21.05 16.32 -9.21
C GLN A 10 -20.86 16.82 -10.66
N HIS A 11 -19.63 16.80 -11.18
CA HIS A 11 -19.29 17.26 -12.53
C HIS A 11 -19.03 16.12 -13.52
N LEU A 12 -18.99 14.88 -13.03
CA LEU A 12 -18.81 13.71 -13.88
C LEU A 12 -20.14 13.33 -14.55
N LYS A 13 -20.05 12.77 -15.74
CA LYS A 13 -21.24 12.28 -16.46
C LYS A 13 -21.76 11.01 -15.76
N PRO A 14 -23.08 10.83 -15.65
CA PRO A 14 -23.66 9.58 -15.21
C PRO A 14 -23.03 8.37 -15.91
N GLY A 15 -22.78 7.32 -15.15
CA GLY A 15 -22.12 6.15 -15.65
C GLY A 15 -20.59 6.22 -15.73
N THR A 16 -19.94 7.33 -15.37
CA THR A 16 -18.47 7.36 -15.28
C THR A 16 -18.00 6.41 -14.18
N ALA A 17 -16.91 5.66 -14.44
CA ALA A 17 -16.27 4.85 -13.43
C ALA A 17 -15.07 5.60 -12.81
N VAL A 18 -14.99 5.58 -11.49
CA VAL A 18 -13.94 6.22 -10.67
C VAL A 18 -13.02 5.13 -10.10
N MET A 19 -11.74 5.18 -10.43
CA MET A 19 -10.72 4.31 -9.84
C MET A 19 -10.17 4.96 -8.57
N VAL A 20 -10.39 4.32 -7.42
CA VAL A 20 -9.85 4.77 -6.12
C VAL A 20 -8.62 3.94 -5.79
N SER A 21 -7.43 4.55 -5.91
CA SER A 21 -6.14 3.86 -5.72
C SER A 21 -5.50 4.16 -4.36
N SER A 22 -6.16 4.90 -3.50
CA SER A 22 -5.68 5.27 -2.17
C SER A 22 -5.64 4.07 -1.24
N THR A 23 -4.64 4.03 -0.33
CA THR A 23 -4.67 3.10 0.80
C THR A 23 -5.55 3.69 1.89
N ILE A 24 -6.75 3.15 2.05
CA ILE A 24 -7.81 3.56 2.97
C ILE A 24 -8.41 2.34 3.66
N ALA A 25 -9.22 2.56 4.68
CA ALA A 25 -9.96 1.47 5.33
C ALA A 25 -11.03 0.90 4.38
N SER A 26 -11.37 -0.38 4.55
CA SER A 26 -12.42 -1.04 3.77
C SER A 26 -13.78 -0.33 3.92
N ALA A 27 -14.09 0.14 5.12
CA ALA A 27 -15.33 0.89 5.40
C ALA A 27 -15.36 2.22 4.62
N ASP A 28 -14.24 2.97 4.59
CA ASP A 28 -14.15 4.22 3.82
C ASP A 28 -14.37 3.97 2.32
N ALA A 29 -13.80 2.87 1.78
CA ALA A 29 -14.01 2.50 0.38
C ALA A 29 -15.49 2.21 0.09
N GLN A 30 -16.20 1.54 1.00
CA GLN A 30 -17.63 1.26 0.88
C GLN A 30 -18.48 2.53 0.99
N GLU A 31 -18.13 3.44 1.89
CA GLU A 31 -18.78 4.75 2.01
C GLU A 31 -18.60 5.59 0.75
N ILE A 32 -17.37 5.63 0.20
CA ILE A 32 -17.09 6.33 -1.05
C ILE A 32 -17.90 5.73 -2.21
N ALA A 33 -17.97 4.40 -2.31
CA ALA A 33 -18.76 3.73 -3.34
C ALA A 33 -20.24 4.07 -3.24
N THR A 34 -20.80 4.06 -2.03
CA THR A 34 -22.20 4.42 -1.78
C THR A 34 -22.46 5.89 -2.16
N ALA A 35 -21.55 6.79 -1.81
CA ALA A 35 -21.68 8.19 -2.14
C ALA A 35 -21.57 8.45 -3.65
N LEU A 36 -20.68 7.75 -4.36
CA LEU A 36 -20.55 7.84 -5.83
C LEU A 36 -21.80 7.31 -6.55
N ALA A 37 -22.38 6.22 -6.05
CA ALA A 37 -23.64 5.68 -6.58
C ALA A 37 -24.80 6.70 -6.52
N GLY A 38 -24.81 7.59 -5.54
CA GLY A 38 -25.76 8.70 -5.43
C GLY A 38 -25.64 9.75 -6.57
N PHE A 39 -24.55 9.72 -7.34
CA PHE A 39 -24.32 10.53 -8.54
C PHE A 39 -24.39 9.69 -9.82
N ASP A 40 -24.95 8.49 -9.78
CA ASP A 40 -24.96 7.53 -10.89
C ASP A 40 -23.54 7.18 -11.42
N LEU A 41 -22.56 7.13 -10.52
CA LEU A 41 -21.16 6.79 -10.84
C LEU A 41 -20.81 5.40 -10.33
N GLU A 42 -19.93 4.70 -11.07
CA GLU A 42 -19.36 3.43 -10.66
C GLU A 42 -18.05 3.64 -9.89
N MET A 43 -17.73 2.74 -8.99
CA MET A 43 -16.43 2.76 -8.29
C MET A 43 -15.66 1.45 -8.51
N LEU A 44 -14.38 1.57 -8.76
CA LEU A 44 -13.40 0.49 -8.62
C LEU A 44 -12.49 0.82 -7.42
N ASP A 45 -12.59 0.03 -6.35
CA ASP A 45 -11.66 0.04 -5.23
C ASP A 45 -10.40 -0.68 -5.67
N ALA A 46 -9.34 0.06 -6.01
CA ALA A 46 -8.20 -0.43 -6.75
C ALA A 46 -6.86 0.08 -6.20
N PRO A 47 -6.55 -0.18 -4.93
CA PRO A 47 -5.24 0.16 -4.38
C PRO A 47 -4.11 -0.56 -5.10
N VAL A 48 -2.93 0.08 -5.07
CA VAL A 48 -1.79 -0.28 -5.90
C VAL A 48 -0.55 -0.60 -5.06
N SER A 49 0.38 -1.35 -5.67
CA SER A 49 1.72 -1.59 -5.14
C SER A 49 2.75 -1.54 -6.27
N GLY A 50 3.97 -1.05 -5.97
CA GLY A 50 5.08 -1.01 -6.94
C GLY A 50 5.98 0.21 -6.81
N GLY A 51 5.53 1.27 -6.15
CA GLY A 51 6.26 2.52 -5.99
C GLY A 51 6.39 3.33 -7.29
N ALA A 52 7.16 4.42 -7.26
CA ALA A 52 7.25 5.38 -8.35
C ALA A 52 7.81 4.77 -9.65
N VAL A 53 8.79 3.85 -9.55
CA VAL A 53 9.41 3.21 -10.72
C VAL A 53 8.40 2.38 -11.50
N LYS A 54 7.65 1.50 -10.82
CA LYS A 54 6.61 0.70 -11.48
C LYS A 54 5.45 1.55 -11.98
N ALA A 55 5.12 2.65 -11.28
CA ALA A 55 4.09 3.58 -11.74
C ALA A 55 4.51 4.27 -13.05
N ALA A 56 5.77 4.72 -13.17
CA ALA A 56 6.28 5.34 -14.38
C ALA A 56 6.30 4.39 -15.59
N ASN A 57 6.46 3.08 -15.34
CA ASN A 57 6.53 2.05 -16.38
C ASN A 57 5.15 1.44 -16.73
N GLY A 58 4.07 1.79 -16.05
CA GLY A 58 2.78 1.10 -16.22
C GLY A 58 2.76 -0.34 -15.68
N GLU A 59 3.61 -0.64 -14.70
CA GLU A 59 3.84 -2.00 -14.18
C GLU A 59 3.31 -2.20 -12.75
N MET A 60 2.35 -1.38 -12.31
CA MET A 60 1.79 -1.49 -10.97
C MET A 60 1.08 -2.83 -10.75
N THR A 61 1.14 -3.33 -9.54
CA THR A 61 0.24 -4.39 -9.08
C THR A 61 -1.02 -3.74 -8.53
N VAL A 62 -2.17 -4.04 -9.11
CA VAL A 62 -3.48 -3.50 -8.73
C VAL A 62 -4.29 -4.58 -8.02
N MET A 63 -4.81 -4.28 -6.84
CA MET A 63 -5.69 -5.14 -6.05
C MET A 63 -7.10 -4.60 -6.13
N ALA A 64 -7.89 -5.05 -7.12
CA ALA A 64 -9.14 -4.41 -7.49
C ALA A 64 -10.38 -5.18 -7.03
N SER A 65 -11.38 -4.46 -6.54
CA SER A 65 -12.72 -4.96 -6.29
C SER A 65 -13.78 -3.95 -6.72
N GLY A 66 -14.90 -4.45 -7.25
CA GLY A 66 -16.00 -3.64 -7.76
C GLY A 66 -16.83 -4.41 -8.79
N SER A 67 -17.87 -3.75 -9.33
CA SER A 67 -18.78 -4.33 -10.31
C SER A 67 -18.08 -4.67 -11.64
N ASP A 68 -18.63 -5.61 -12.41
CA ASP A 68 -18.15 -5.92 -13.77
C ASP A 68 -18.16 -4.68 -14.64
N ILE A 69 -19.17 -3.83 -14.50
CA ILE A 69 -19.29 -2.56 -15.22
C ILE A 69 -18.13 -1.62 -14.92
N ALA A 70 -17.72 -1.52 -13.64
CA ALA A 70 -16.57 -0.70 -13.25
C ALA A 70 -15.27 -1.23 -13.88
N PHE A 71 -15.08 -2.55 -13.88
CA PHE A 71 -13.92 -3.18 -14.52
C PHE A 71 -13.91 -2.96 -16.04
N GLU A 72 -15.03 -3.13 -16.73
CA GLU A 72 -15.13 -2.92 -18.17
C GLU A 72 -14.82 -1.47 -18.56
N ARG A 73 -15.40 -0.51 -17.85
CA ARG A 73 -15.18 0.92 -18.12
C ARG A 73 -13.75 1.37 -17.86
N LEU A 74 -13.11 0.79 -16.85
CA LEU A 74 -11.72 1.12 -16.49
C LEU A 74 -10.67 0.21 -17.14
N ALA A 75 -11.06 -0.75 -17.98
CA ALA A 75 -10.14 -1.65 -18.66
C ALA A 75 -8.98 -0.91 -19.37
N PRO A 76 -9.21 0.16 -20.16
CA PRO A 76 -8.11 0.88 -20.80
C PRO A 76 -7.16 1.57 -19.81
N VAL A 77 -7.70 2.03 -18.66
CA VAL A 77 -6.88 2.64 -17.61
C VAL A 77 -6.03 1.56 -16.92
N LEU A 78 -6.64 0.42 -16.59
CA LEU A 78 -5.94 -0.71 -15.97
C LEU A 78 -4.82 -1.25 -16.87
N GLU A 79 -5.06 -1.36 -18.19
CA GLU A 79 -4.05 -1.76 -19.17
C GLU A 79 -2.86 -0.78 -19.22
N ALA A 80 -3.12 0.52 -19.05
CA ALA A 80 -2.08 1.54 -19.10
C ALA A 80 -1.22 1.61 -17.84
N VAL A 81 -1.80 1.30 -16.66
CA VAL A 81 -1.11 1.54 -15.37
C VAL A 81 -0.62 0.27 -14.69
N ALA A 82 -1.11 -0.92 -15.09
CA ALA A 82 -0.90 -2.15 -14.35
C ALA A 82 -0.14 -3.22 -15.15
N GLY A 83 0.95 -3.72 -14.61
CA GLY A 83 1.56 -4.96 -15.07
C GLY A 83 0.77 -6.20 -14.62
N LYS A 84 0.03 -6.09 -13.50
CA LYS A 84 -0.82 -7.17 -12.99
C LYS A 84 -2.05 -6.62 -12.26
N VAL A 85 -3.24 -7.07 -12.65
CA VAL A 85 -4.51 -6.78 -11.96
C VAL A 85 -5.02 -8.05 -11.29
N TYR A 86 -5.29 -7.96 -9.99
CA TYR A 86 -5.98 -9.00 -9.23
C TYR A 86 -7.43 -8.56 -9.02
N ARG A 87 -8.38 -9.31 -9.56
CA ARG A 87 -9.82 -9.14 -9.27
C ARG A 87 -10.11 -9.87 -7.96
N ILE A 88 -10.31 -9.11 -6.88
CA ILE A 88 -10.50 -9.65 -5.53
C ILE A 88 -11.97 -10.06 -5.30
N GLY A 89 -12.90 -9.28 -5.84
CA GLY A 89 -14.32 -9.54 -5.71
C GLY A 89 -15.18 -8.44 -6.33
N ALA A 90 -16.50 -8.59 -6.21
CA ALA A 90 -17.47 -7.66 -6.79
C ALA A 90 -17.75 -6.45 -5.87
N GLU A 91 -17.47 -6.56 -4.57
CA GLU A 91 -17.83 -5.54 -3.59
C GLU A 91 -16.65 -4.60 -3.31
N PRO A 92 -16.82 -3.27 -3.39
CA PRO A 92 -15.83 -2.30 -2.92
C PRO A 92 -15.43 -2.55 -1.46
N GLY A 93 -14.17 -2.28 -1.14
CA GLY A 93 -13.58 -2.53 0.18
C GLY A 93 -12.78 -3.82 0.28
N LEU A 94 -13.00 -4.81 -0.60
CA LEU A 94 -12.20 -6.04 -0.63
C LEU A 94 -10.77 -5.78 -1.14
N GLY A 95 -10.61 -4.94 -2.16
CA GLY A 95 -9.31 -4.49 -2.64
C GLY A 95 -8.53 -3.76 -1.56
N SER A 96 -9.17 -2.81 -0.87
CA SER A 96 -8.62 -2.10 0.28
C SER A 96 -8.23 -3.05 1.42
N THR A 97 -9.05 -4.07 1.72
CA THR A 97 -8.72 -5.08 2.74
C THR A 97 -7.44 -5.84 2.37
N VAL A 98 -7.32 -6.30 1.13
CA VAL A 98 -6.10 -6.99 0.65
C VAL A 98 -4.89 -6.06 0.74
N LYS A 99 -5.06 -4.78 0.37
CA LYS A 99 -3.99 -3.79 0.47
C LYS A 99 -3.54 -3.56 1.92
N ILE A 100 -4.46 -3.47 2.88
CA ILE A 100 -4.12 -3.31 4.30
C ILE A 100 -3.31 -4.52 4.80
N ILE A 101 -3.72 -5.75 4.45
CA ILE A 101 -2.96 -6.96 4.81
C ILE A 101 -1.58 -6.96 4.14
N HIS A 102 -1.50 -6.55 2.88
CA HIS A 102 -0.22 -6.37 2.19
C HIS A 102 0.67 -5.34 2.91
N GLN A 103 0.12 -4.21 3.37
CA GLN A 103 0.89 -3.17 4.08
C GLN A 103 1.38 -3.62 5.45
N LEU A 104 0.67 -4.54 6.14
CA LEU A 104 1.17 -5.21 7.33
C LEU A 104 2.53 -5.86 7.03
N LEU A 105 2.59 -6.71 6.00
CA LEU A 105 3.84 -7.38 5.63
C LEU A 105 4.91 -6.39 5.21
N ALA A 106 4.57 -5.42 4.38
CA ALA A 106 5.52 -4.42 3.90
C ALA A 106 6.16 -3.64 5.07
N GLY A 107 5.35 -3.17 6.02
CA GLY A 107 5.85 -2.44 7.19
C GLY A 107 6.71 -3.30 8.12
N VAL A 108 6.26 -4.53 8.42
CA VAL A 108 7.03 -5.47 9.26
C VAL A 108 8.37 -5.82 8.60
N HIS A 109 8.39 -6.06 7.29
CA HIS A 109 9.62 -6.40 6.57
C HIS A 109 10.62 -5.23 6.58
N ILE A 110 10.17 -3.98 6.44
CA ILE A 110 11.06 -2.81 6.52
C ILE A 110 11.62 -2.68 7.95
N ALA A 111 10.76 -2.77 8.97
CA ALA A 111 11.18 -2.65 10.36
C ALA A 111 12.18 -3.74 10.72
N ALA A 112 11.89 -5.00 10.38
CA ALA A 112 12.80 -6.14 10.62
C ALA A 112 14.11 -5.99 9.85
N GLY A 113 14.06 -5.50 8.60
CA GLY A 113 15.24 -5.24 7.78
C GLY A 113 16.15 -4.17 8.41
N ALA A 114 15.56 -3.06 8.85
CA ALA A 114 16.31 -1.99 9.53
C ALA A 114 16.97 -2.47 10.83
N GLU A 115 16.25 -3.25 11.64
CA GLU A 115 16.78 -3.85 12.86
C GLU A 115 17.92 -4.83 12.57
N ALA A 116 17.78 -5.68 11.55
CA ALA A 116 18.82 -6.62 11.14
C ALA A 116 20.09 -5.90 10.66
N MET A 117 19.98 -4.85 9.86
CA MET A 117 21.13 -4.06 9.40
C MET A 117 21.81 -3.31 10.55
N ALA A 118 21.04 -2.74 11.46
CA ALA A 118 21.58 -2.09 12.65
C ALA A 118 22.33 -3.08 13.57
N LEU A 119 21.80 -4.29 13.74
CA LEU A 119 22.45 -5.35 14.51
C LEU A 119 23.73 -5.82 13.83
N ALA A 120 23.73 -5.98 12.49
CA ALA A 120 24.92 -6.34 11.72
C ALA A 120 26.05 -5.31 11.91
N ALA A 121 25.71 -4.01 11.75
CA ALA A 121 26.66 -2.92 12.01
C ALA A 121 27.23 -2.96 13.42
N ARG A 122 26.39 -3.21 14.41
CA ARG A 122 26.79 -3.29 15.81
C ARG A 122 27.67 -4.52 16.12
N ALA A 123 27.46 -5.61 15.37
CA ALA A 123 28.27 -6.82 15.45
C ALA A 123 29.59 -6.73 14.65
N GLY A 124 29.85 -5.62 13.98
CA GLY A 124 31.05 -5.40 13.16
C GLY A 124 31.00 -6.10 11.79
N ILE A 125 29.82 -6.49 11.32
CA ILE A 125 29.64 -7.09 9.99
C ILE A 125 29.49 -5.94 8.97
N PRO A 126 30.26 -5.95 7.85
CA PRO A 126 30.06 -4.99 6.78
C PRO A 126 28.62 -5.08 6.22
N LEU A 127 27.99 -3.92 6.00
CA LEU A 127 26.57 -3.87 5.61
C LEU A 127 26.33 -4.39 4.20
N ASP A 128 27.26 -4.22 3.28
CA ASP A 128 27.25 -4.78 1.93
C ASP A 128 27.28 -6.30 1.94
N VAL A 129 28.11 -6.91 2.81
CA VAL A 129 28.18 -8.36 3.01
C VAL A 129 26.85 -8.87 3.61
N MET A 130 26.31 -8.18 4.62
CA MET A 130 25.04 -8.58 5.22
C MET A 130 23.87 -8.50 4.24
N TYR A 131 23.84 -7.46 3.43
CA TYR A 131 22.87 -7.28 2.35
C TYR A 131 22.95 -8.44 1.34
N ASP A 132 24.15 -8.73 0.84
CA ASP A 132 24.36 -9.80 -0.13
C ASP A 132 23.94 -11.17 0.41
N VAL A 133 24.31 -11.49 1.66
CA VAL A 133 23.90 -12.73 2.31
C VAL A 133 22.37 -12.84 2.39
N VAL A 134 21.68 -11.80 2.85
CA VAL A 134 20.22 -11.84 3.03
C VAL A 134 19.50 -11.96 1.70
N THR A 135 19.92 -11.19 0.70
CA THR A 135 19.27 -11.20 -0.63
C THR A 135 19.44 -12.53 -1.37
N ASN A 136 20.45 -13.33 -1.01
CA ASN A 136 20.68 -14.67 -1.58
C ASN A 136 20.25 -15.82 -0.65
N ALA A 137 19.58 -15.51 0.47
CA ALA A 137 19.18 -16.49 1.47
C ALA A 137 17.70 -16.36 1.87
N ALA A 138 17.23 -17.26 2.72
CA ALA A 138 15.83 -17.37 3.11
C ALA A 138 15.27 -16.15 3.92
N GLY A 139 16.14 -15.29 4.43
CA GLY A 139 15.75 -14.10 5.19
C GLY A 139 15.30 -12.92 4.31
N ASN A 140 15.36 -13.04 2.98
CA ASN A 140 15.04 -11.97 2.05
C ASN A 140 13.53 -11.66 2.01
N SER A 141 13.23 -10.42 1.67
CA SER A 141 11.93 -9.95 1.22
C SER A 141 12.13 -8.84 0.18
N TRP A 142 11.14 -8.61 -0.69
CA TRP A 142 11.22 -7.50 -1.64
C TRP A 142 11.46 -6.15 -0.95
N MET A 143 10.87 -5.96 0.23
CA MET A 143 11.07 -4.73 1.02
C MET A 143 12.47 -4.62 1.59
N PHE A 144 13.07 -5.73 2.05
CA PHE A 144 14.48 -5.74 2.48
C PHE A 144 15.38 -5.36 1.31
N GLU A 145 15.28 -6.07 0.21
CA GLU A 145 16.11 -5.88 -0.98
C GLU A 145 16.03 -4.44 -1.50
N ASN A 146 14.82 -3.90 -1.61
CA ASN A 146 14.60 -2.56 -2.13
C ASN A 146 15.04 -1.45 -1.14
N ARG A 147 14.76 -1.59 0.17
CA ARG A 147 14.99 -0.52 1.14
C ARG A 147 16.39 -0.58 1.76
N MET A 148 16.92 -1.76 2.04
CA MET A 148 18.22 -1.87 2.69
C MET A 148 19.38 -1.57 1.72
N ARG A 149 19.15 -1.61 0.42
CA ARG A 149 20.10 -1.13 -0.57
C ARG A 149 20.46 0.33 -0.34
N HIS A 150 19.48 1.20 -0.06
CA HIS A 150 19.72 2.60 0.27
C HIS A 150 20.61 2.78 1.51
N VAL A 151 20.42 1.92 2.51
CA VAL A 151 21.26 1.94 3.73
C VAL A 151 22.71 1.60 3.40
N VAL A 152 22.95 0.59 2.54
CA VAL A 152 24.29 0.19 2.10
C VAL A 152 24.97 1.30 1.31
N ASP A 153 24.23 1.93 0.41
CA ASP A 153 24.75 2.99 -0.46
C ASP A 153 24.90 4.36 0.27
N GLY A 154 24.37 4.47 1.50
CA GLY A 154 24.31 5.75 2.21
C GLY A 154 23.42 6.78 1.51
N ASP A 155 22.47 6.32 0.67
CA ASP A 155 21.52 7.17 -0.05
C ASP A 155 20.23 7.31 0.75
N TYR A 156 20.07 8.43 1.42
CA TYR A 156 18.88 8.77 2.21
C TYR A 156 17.93 9.69 1.46
N THR A 157 18.03 9.79 0.14
CA THR A 157 17.08 10.52 -0.71
C THR A 157 15.69 9.91 -0.53
N PRO A 158 14.67 10.69 -0.08
CA PRO A 158 13.36 10.13 0.23
C PRO A 158 12.60 9.74 -1.04
N HIS A 159 12.31 8.45 -1.19
CA HIS A 159 11.39 7.90 -2.20
C HIS A 159 9.97 7.72 -1.65
N SER A 160 9.80 7.74 -0.33
CA SER A 160 8.53 7.77 0.37
C SER A 160 8.73 8.29 1.80
N ALA A 161 7.73 8.98 2.35
CA ALA A 161 7.79 9.46 3.72
C ALA A 161 7.58 8.32 4.73
N VAL A 162 8.22 8.41 5.89
CA VAL A 162 8.02 7.50 7.03
C VAL A 162 6.56 7.49 7.48
N ASP A 163 5.89 8.64 7.44
CA ASP A 163 4.49 8.84 7.82
C ASP A 163 3.51 7.99 7.03
N ILE A 164 3.87 7.58 5.81
CA ILE A 164 3.06 6.64 5.02
C ILE A 164 2.87 5.33 5.79
N PHE A 165 3.94 4.79 6.41
CA PHE A 165 3.83 3.57 7.20
C PHE A 165 3.24 3.79 8.59
N VAL A 166 3.37 4.97 9.19
CA VAL A 166 2.61 5.34 10.39
C VAL A 166 1.11 5.28 10.11
N LYS A 167 0.66 5.89 8.99
CA LYS A 167 -0.74 5.83 8.54
C LYS A 167 -1.15 4.40 8.18
N ASP A 168 -0.40 3.71 7.32
CA ASP A 168 -0.79 2.41 6.79
C ASP A 168 -0.87 1.34 7.89
N LEU A 169 0.11 1.28 8.81
CA LEU A 169 0.07 0.37 9.95
C LEU A 169 -0.98 0.79 10.99
N GLY A 170 -1.34 2.06 11.06
CA GLY A 170 -2.51 2.53 11.79
C GLY A 170 -3.81 1.91 11.25
N LEU A 171 -4.03 1.95 9.94
CA LEU A 171 -5.17 1.29 9.29
C LEU A 171 -5.19 -0.23 9.53
N VAL A 172 -4.01 -0.87 9.52
CA VAL A 172 -3.86 -2.29 9.88
C VAL A 172 -4.32 -2.54 11.32
N ALA A 173 -3.88 -1.71 12.26
CA ALA A 173 -4.23 -1.83 13.68
C ALA A 173 -5.74 -1.64 13.90
N ASP A 174 -6.35 -0.64 13.27
CA ASP A 174 -7.78 -0.37 13.37
C ASP A 174 -8.62 -1.52 12.77
N THR A 175 -8.21 -2.03 11.62
CA THR A 175 -8.85 -3.19 10.98
C THR A 175 -8.79 -4.42 11.88
N ALA A 176 -7.62 -4.72 12.45
CA ALA A 176 -7.46 -5.86 13.34
C ALA A 176 -8.24 -5.71 14.65
N LYS A 177 -8.32 -4.48 15.19
CA LYS A 177 -9.15 -4.19 16.37
C LYS A 177 -10.62 -4.45 16.09
N ALA A 178 -11.13 -4.04 14.95
CA ALA A 178 -12.51 -4.30 14.54
C ALA A 178 -12.80 -5.81 14.40
N LEU A 179 -11.81 -6.59 13.97
CA LEU A 179 -11.87 -8.04 13.81
C LEU A 179 -11.50 -8.83 15.07
N HIS A 180 -11.19 -8.16 16.19
CA HIS A 180 -10.67 -8.78 17.41
C HIS A 180 -9.43 -9.67 17.18
N PHE A 181 -8.58 -9.30 16.23
CA PHE A 181 -7.40 -10.05 15.83
C PHE A 181 -6.11 -9.46 16.45
N PRO A 182 -5.28 -10.25 17.13
CA PRO A 182 -4.03 -9.75 17.71
C PRO A 182 -2.95 -9.51 16.64
N LEU A 183 -2.21 -8.39 16.77
CA LEU A 183 -1.15 -7.98 15.84
C LEU A 183 0.20 -7.72 16.57
N PRO A 184 0.86 -8.71 17.16
CA PRO A 184 2.08 -8.46 17.93
C PRO A 184 3.22 -7.86 17.07
N LEU A 185 3.46 -8.37 15.86
CA LEU A 185 4.54 -7.89 15.00
C LEU A 185 4.24 -6.51 14.40
N ALA A 186 3.06 -6.33 13.83
CA ALA A 186 2.68 -5.04 13.21
C ALA A 186 2.59 -3.91 14.24
N SER A 187 2.12 -4.19 15.45
CA SER A 187 2.08 -3.20 16.53
C SER A 187 3.48 -2.76 16.96
N THR A 188 4.46 -3.67 16.96
CA THR A 188 5.85 -3.32 17.23
C THR A 188 6.46 -2.51 16.10
N ALA A 189 6.23 -2.91 14.84
CA ALA A 189 6.67 -2.16 13.68
C ALA A 189 6.08 -0.73 13.66
N LEU A 190 4.78 -0.57 13.97
CA LEU A 190 4.14 0.75 14.05
C LEU A 190 4.83 1.67 15.07
N LYS A 191 5.22 1.14 16.25
CA LYS A 191 5.96 1.92 17.24
C LYS A 191 7.33 2.37 16.69
N MET A 192 8.03 1.52 15.94
CA MET A 192 9.32 1.89 15.33
C MET A 192 9.15 3.01 14.30
N PHE A 193 8.15 2.91 13.41
CA PHE A 193 7.86 3.97 12.45
C PHE A 193 7.42 5.28 13.13
N THR A 194 6.59 5.20 14.17
CA THR A 194 6.20 6.37 14.95
C THR A 194 7.38 7.04 15.64
N SER A 195 8.30 6.26 16.20
CA SER A 195 9.55 6.79 16.76
C SER A 195 10.41 7.49 15.71
N ALA A 196 10.54 6.89 14.52
CA ALA A 196 11.32 7.49 13.43
C ALA A 196 10.68 8.74 12.84
N SER A 197 9.33 8.83 12.84
CA SER A 197 8.59 10.02 12.40
C SER A 197 8.76 11.21 13.35
N ASN A 198 9.02 10.94 14.63
CA ASN A 198 9.17 11.97 15.66
C ASN A 198 10.64 12.41 15.89
N ALA A 199 11.60 11.80 15.19
CA ALA A 199 13.02 12.08 15.31
C ALA A 199 13.49 13.16 14.35
#